data_11177c0eab6b76edc87692b7cac1eea4
#
_entry.id   11177c0eab6b76edc87692b7cac1eea4
#
_cell.length_a   1.000
_cell.length_b   1.000
_cell.length_c   1.000
_cell.angle_alpha   90.00
_cell.angle_beta   90.00
_cell.angle_gamma   90.00
#
_symmetry.space_group_name_H-M   'P 1'
#
loop_
_entity.id
_entity.type
_entity.pdbx_description
1 polymer ?
#
loop_
_entity_poly.entity_id
_entity_poly.type
_entity_poly.pdbx_seq_one_letter_code
_entity_poly.pdbx_strand_id
1 'polypeptide(L)'
;MRQRLFPLCLLVSCVVACTSTLEPPPLTEKTALVRIDPQEYPGFADDMDIASARAGALQSLKYLERLSPTHEFRFGEDTFSAAHIXXXHIHEFFLVYRSAGRDKDRKGEVLFTGYFEPVMQGSLARTDEYRYPIYGRPDDWTRIDLGLFDSQLKGRHVTGRHTGHTVVPYYTREEIDTKGKLEKRGYELAWVKDPIGLFFLHIQGSGEIVLEDGNCLKVHYNCSNGRSYRSVGGLLIDENRICVEEMSMQRIRSYLMSNMAELDHVFNHNESYIFFEIVDEGPLGCLGVPLTPGRSIATDTGLFPKGALAFIQTRKPVIAPDGSIREWIDCNRFVFNQDTGAAIKGPGRVDLFCGKGSYADLFAGHMKQNGTLYFLVLKETSIF
;
A
#
# COMPACT_ATOMS: atom_id res chain seq x y z
N MET A 1 82.98 16.36 -29.83
CA MET A 1 82.28 16.68 -28.59
C MET A 1 80.75 16.75 -28.89
N ARG A 2 79.98 15.71 -28.53
CA ARG A 2 78.50 15.65 -28.69
C ARG A 2 77.87 15.71 -27.29
N GLN A 3 77.26 16.84 -27.03
CA GLN A 3 76.46 17.00 -25.78
C GLN A 3 75.16 16.22 -25.92
N ARG A 4 74.90 15.30 -24.96
CA ARG A 4 73.63 14.61 -24.83
C ARG A 4 72.70 15.40 -23.89
N LEU A 5 71.61 15.93 -24.40
CA LEU A 5 70.54 16.50 -23.61
C LEU A 5 69.68 15.34 -23.05
N PHE A 6 69.50 15.29 -21.75
CA PHE A 6 68.53 14.41 -21.05
C PHE A 6 67.19 15.17 -20.95
N PRO A 7 66.04 14.57 -21.34
CA PRO A 7 64.75 15.18 -21.07
C PRO A 7 64.35 14.92 -19.61
N LEU A 8 63.96 16.02 -18.94
CA LEU A 8 63.42 15.99 -17.58
C LEU A 8 61.93 15.57 -17.68
N CYS A 9 61.60 14.32 -17.28
CA CYS A 9 60.21 13.84 -17.16
C CYS A 9 59.58 14.42 -15.88
N LEU A 10 58.66 15.37 -16.07
CA LEU A 10 57.81 15.86 -14.96
C LEU A 10 56.75 14.82 -14.65
N LEU A 11 56.86 14.13 -13.52
CA LEU A 11 55.83 13.23 -13.01
C LEU A 11 54.72 14.07 -12.39
N VAL A 12 53.62 14.23 -13.09
CA VAL A 12 52.40 14.81 -12.54
C VAL A 12 51.67 13.69 -11.78
N SER A 13 51.77 13.71 -10.47
CA SER A 13 51.01 12.80 -9.60
C SER A 13 49.55 13.25 -9.56
N CYS A 14 48.66 12.62 -10.34
CA CYS A 14 47.22 12.78 -10.21
C CYS A 14 46.80 12.11 -8.90
N VAL A 15 46.55 12.92 -7.88
CA VAL A 15 45.85 12.47 -6.68
C VAL A 15 44.37 12.33 -7.06
N VAL A 16 43.96 11.12 -7.43
CA VAL A 16 42.54 10.80 -7.58
C VAL A 16 41.98 10.75 -6.16
N ALA A 17 41.34 11.81 -5.74
CA ALA A 17 40.55 11.81 -4.52
C ALA A 17 39.37 10.88 -4.78
N CYS A 18 39.46 9.64 -4.27
CA CYS A 18 38.29 8.77 -4.15
C CYS A 18 37.34 9.43 -3.17
N THR A 19 36.41 10.21 -3.67
CA THR A 19 35.21 10.55 -2.91
C THR A 19 34.40 9.25 -2.85
N SER A 20 34.58 8.49 -1.76
CA SER A 20 33.63 7.44 -1.42
C SER A 20 32.29 8.10 -1.22
N THR A 21 31.40 7.99 -2.19
CA THR A 21 30.00 8.27 -1.97
C THR A 21 29.53 7.24 -0.96
N LEU A 22 29.52 7.61 0.31
CA LEU A 22 28.91 6.80 1.37
C LEU A 22 27.46 6.60 0.95
N GLU A 23 27.08 5.37 0.69
CA GLU A 23 25.67 5.06 0.49
C GLU A 23 24.91 5.58 1.72
N PRO A 24 23.80 6.29 1.51
CA PRO A 24 23.02 6.75 2.65
C PRO A 24 22.65 5.55 3.52
N PRO A 25 22.64 5.69 4.84
CA PRO A 25 22.29 4.59 5.73
C PRO A 25 20.92 4.03 5.38
N PRO A 26 20.69 2.73 5.62
CA PRO A 26 19.41 2.12 5.30
C PRO A 26 18.27 2.86 5.98
N LEU A 27 17.13 2.94 5.30
CA LEU A 27 15.93 3.57 5.84
C LEU A 27 15.37 2.68 6.96
N THR A 28 15.18 3.28 8.11
CA THR A 28 14.64 2.66 9.31
C THR A 28 13.54 3.55 9.86
N GLU A 29 12.82 3.09 10.86
CA GLU A 29 11.81 3.91 11.56
C GLU A 29 12.40 5.26 12.02
N LYS A 30 13.69 5.26 12.43
CA LYS A 30 14.39 6.48 12.88
C LYS A 30 14.61 7.48 11.76
N THR A 31 14.88 7.02 10.55
CA THR A 31 15.29 7.88 9.44
C THR A 31 14.16 8.14 8.43
N ALA A 32 13.03 7.46 8.60
CA ALA A 32 11.88 7.61 7.70
C ALA A 32 11.11 8.92 7.91
N LEU A 33 11.17 9.46 9.14
CA LEU A 33 10.52 10.72 9.52
C LEU A 33 11.57 11.71 10.02
N VAL A 34 11.51 12.95 9.55
CA VAL A 34 12.40 14.03 9.92
C VAL A 34 11.57 15.12 10.61
N ARG A 35 11.89 15.42 11.85
CA ARG A 35 11.26 16.54 12.58
C ARG A 35 11.63 17.84 11.89
N ILE A 36 10.63 18.69 11.61
CA ILE A 36 10.84 19.95 10.91
C ILE A 36 10.63 21.14 11.88
N ASP A 37 11.25 22.26 11.54
CA ASP A 37 11.12 23.50 12.30
C ASP A 37 9.70 24.07 12.14
N PRO A 38 9.10 24.67 13.18
CA PRO A 38 7.78 25.32 13.04
C PRO A 38 7.67 26.33 11.90
N GLN A 39 8.78 26.94 11.49
CA GLN A 39 8.78 27.85 10.34
C GLN A 39 8.59 27.13 9.00
N GLU A 40 8.84 25.81 8.96
CA GLU A 40 8.67 24.96 7.78
C GLU A 40 7.32 24.23 7.75
N TYR A 41 6.46 24.45 8.76
CA TYR A 41 5.15 23.77 8.82
C TYR A 41 4.30 24.18 7.62
N PRO A 42 3.60 23.21 6.99
CA PRO A 42 2.69 23.56 5.90
C PRO A 42 1.50 24.36 6.42
N GLY A 43 0.84 25.08 5.54
CA GLY A 43 -0.48 25.61 5.86
C GLY A 43 -1.46 24.44 5.97
N PHE A 44 -1.96 24.19 7.18
CA PHE A 44 -2.84 23.05 7.46
C PHE A 44 -4.29 23.37 7.06
N ALA A 45 -4.51 23.68 5.78
CA ALA A 45 -5.84 23.91 5.23
C ALA A 45 -6.39 22.62 4.67
N ASP A 46 -7.50 22.12 5.25
CA ASP A 46 -8.10 20.84 4.88
C ASP A 46 -9.14 21.07 3.76
N ASP A 47 -9.06 20.29 2.69
CA ASP A 47 -9.95 20.40 1.52
C ASP A 47 -11.22 19.54 1.64
N MET A 48 -11.44 18.92 2.81
CA MET A 48 -12.65 18.14 3.10
C MET A 48 -13.33 18.63 4.38
N ASP A 49 -14.55 18.15 4.61
CA ASP A 49 -15.35 18.48 5.78
C ASP A 49 -14.78 17.88 7.07
N ILE A 50 -15.03 18.54 8.19
CA ILE A 50 -14.53 18.13 9.50
C ILE A 50 -15.18 16.81 10.00
N ALA A 51 -16.39 16.50 9.54
CA ALA A 51 -17.09 15.28 9.96
C ALA A 51 -16.35 14.04 9.45
N SER A 52 -15.83 14.08 8.21
CA SER A 52 -15.02 12.97 7.67
C SER A 52 -13.68 12.83 8.42
N ALA A 53 -13.05 13.94 8.83
CA ALA A 53 -11.84 13.89 9.64
C ALA A 53 -12.12 13.26 11.01
N ARG A 54 -13.25 13.67 11.64
CA ARG A 54 -13.70 13.07 12.90
C ARG A 54 -13.96 11.57 12.76
N ALA A 55 -14.62 11.16 11.67
CA ALA A 55 -14.88 9.73 11.41
C ALA A 55 -13.57 8.93 11.32
N GLY A 56 -12.59 9.43 10.57
CA GLY A 56 -11.28 8.79 10.46
C GLY A 56 -10.54 8.72 11.81
N ALA A 57 -10.59 9.82 12.59
CA ALA A 57 -9.98 9.88 13.92
C ALA A 57 -10.57 8.83 14.87
N LEU A 58 -11.91 8.67 14.85
CA LEU A 58 -12.60 7.69 15.69
C LEU A 58 -12.14 6.26 15.36
N GLN A 59 -11.85 5.96 14.10
CA GLN A 59 -11.34 4.63 13.73
C GLN A 59 -9.90 4.43 14.27
N SER A 60 -9.04 5.45 14.19
CA SER A 60 -7.71 5.37 14.80
C SER A 60 -7.80 5.19 16.33
N LEU A 61 -8.72 5.89 17.00
CA LEU A 61 -8.93 5.73 18.44
C LEU A 61 -9.32 4.29 18.81
N LYS A 62 -10.23 3.67 18.06
CA LYS A 62 -10.60 2.25 18.28
C LYS A 62 -9.38 1.32 18.23
N TYR A 63 -8.42 1.60 17.36
CA TYR A 63 -7.19 0.83 17.29
C TYR A 63 -6.30 1.10 18.52
N LEU A 64 -6.07 2.38 18.83
CA LEU A 64 -5.18 2.78 19.94
C LEU A 64 -5.68 2.28 21.30
N GLU A 65 -7.00 2.25 21.50
CA GLU A 65 -7.64 1.74 22.73
C GLU A 65 -7.39 0.25 22.97
N ARG A 66 -7.10 -0.52 21.92
CA ARG A 66 -6.79 -1.95 22.03
C ARG A 66 -5.32 -2.21 22.41
N LEU A 67 -4.48 -1.18 22.37
CA LEU A 67 -3.06 -1.31 22.70
C LEU A 67 -2.82 -1.07 24.20
N SER A 68 -1.70 -1.60 24.70
CA SER A 68 -1.21 -1.17 26.02
C SER A 68 -0.98 0.35 25.99
N PRO A 69 -1.38 1.09 27.04
CA PRO A 69 -1.07 2.52 27.14
C PRO A 69 0.43 2.84 26.99
N THR A 70 1.29 1.87 27.31
CA THR A 70 2.75 1.99 27.22
C THR A 70 3.30 1.51 25.88
N HIS A 71 2.43 1.07 24.94
CA HIS A 71 2.89 0.69 23.61
C HIS A 71 3.55 1.89 22.93
N GLU A 72 4.73 1.72 22.38
CA GLU A 72 5.52 2.80 21.81
C GLU A 72 5.39 2.89 20.30
N PHE A 73 5.31 4.13 19.82
CA PHE A 73 5.36 4.49 18.40
C PHE A 73 6.56 5.40 18.16
N ARG A 74 7.26 5.16 17.08
CA ARG A 74 8.43 5.96 16.70
C ARG A 74 8.07 7.03 15.66
N PHE A 75 8.57 8.25 15.91
CA PHE A 75 8.46 9.40 15.01
C PHE A 75 9.88 9.95 14.78
N GLY A 76 10.59 9.40 13.80
CA GLY A 76 12.00 9.74 13.60
C GLY A 76 12.84 9.31 14.80
N GLU A 77 13.58 10.24 15.39
CA GLU A 77 14.39 9.96 16.58
C GLU A 77 13.57 9.92 17.88
N ASP A 78 12.34 10.46 17.86
CA ASP A 78 11.50 10.54 19.05
C ASP A 78 10.59 9.31 19.18
N THR A 79 10.17 9.01 20.42
CA THR A 79 9.28 7.89 20.75
C THR A 79 8.13 8.37 21.64
N PHE A 80 6.90 7.97 21.35
CA PHE A 80 5.70 8.38 22.07
C PHE A 80 4.84 7.16 22.40
N SER A 81 4.22 7.16 23.58
CA SER A 81 3.32 6.08 23.99
C SER A 81 1.95 6.18 23.29
N ALA A 82 1.22 5.07 23.24
CA ALA A 82 -0.17 5.06 22.71
C ALA A 82 -1.07 6.02 23.51
N ALA A 83 -0.87 6.13 24.82
CA ALA A 83 -1.60 7.07 25.67
C ALA A 83 -1.38 8.53 25.26
N HIS A 84 -0.22 8.87 24.70
CA HIS A 84 0.14 10.23 24.28
C HIS A 84 -0.53 10.65 22.97
N ILE A 85 -0.81 9.75 22.11
CA ILE A 85 -1.31 10.05 20.75
C ILE A 85 -2.77 10.52 20.68
N UNK A 86 -3.58 10.85 21.65
CA UNK A 86 -4.94 11.19 21.66
C UNK A 86 -5.22 12.61 21.81
N UNK A 87 -5.36 13.95 21.06
CA UNK A 87 -6.03 15.11 21.11
C UNK A 87 -5.83 16.24 20.26
N UNK A 88 -6.46 17.40 20.09
CA UNK A 88 -6.77 18.27 19.11
C UNK A 88 -6.52 19.72 19.15
N HIS A 89 -5.29 20.41 19.23
CA HIS A 89 -5.10 21.83 18.77
C HIS A 89 -3.76 21.96 18.01
N ILE A 90 -3.84 22.31 16.71
CA ILE A 90 -2.78 21.93 15.75
C ILE A 90 -1.52 22.79 15.79
N HIS A 91 -1.59 24.12 15.83
CA HIS A 91 -0.38 24.96 15.64
C HIS A 91 0.50 25.14 16.86
N GLU A 92 -0.06 25.19 18.05
CA GLU A 92 0.72 25.40 19.28
C GLU A 92 1.19 24.10 19.93
N PHE A 93 0.48 22.99 19.66
CA PHE A 93 0.56 21.79 20.47
C PHE A 93 1.20 20.58 19.75
N PHE A 94 1.46 20.66 18.44
CA PHE A 94 2.00 19.52 17.70
C PHE A 94 3.47 19.71 17.32
N LEU A 95 4.19 18.61 17.38
CA LEU A 95 5.45 18.41 16.65
C LEU A 95 5.07 17.84 15.28
N VAL A 96 5.73 18.33 14.23
CA VAL A 96 5.48 17.91 12.87
C VAL A 96 6.72 17.22 12.31
N TYR A 97 6.51 16.05 11.74
CA TYR A 97 7.57 15.23 11.13
C TYR A 97 7.24 15.02 9.65
N ARG A 98 8.14 15.43 8.79
CA ARG A 98 8.00 15.21 7.34
C ARG A 98 8.60 13.86 6.98
N SER A 99 7.94 13.12 6.09
CA SER A 99 8.53 11.91 5.50
C SER A 99 9.85 12.25 4.81
N ALA A 100 10.84 11.36 4.94
CA ALA A 100 12.11 11.49 4.22
C ALA A 100 11.94 11.45 2.70
N GLY A 101 10.85 10.82 2.24
CA GLY A 101 10.55 10.72 0.81
C GLY A 101 11.34 9.62 0.11
N ARG A 102 11.19 9.57 -1.23
CA ARG A 102 11.81 8.53 -2.07
C ARG A 102 13.20 8.92 -2.59
N ASP A 103 13.52 10.21 -2.56
CA ASP A 103 14.77 10.70 -3.14
C ASP A 103 15.96 10.48 -2.20
N LYS A 104 17.12 10.25 -2.79
CA LYS A 104 18.37 10.06 -2.03
C LYS A 104 18.75 11.28 -1.19
N ASP A 105 18.35 12.46 -1.63
CA ASP A 105 18.61 13.73 -0.94
C ASP A 105 17.61 13.99 0.21
N ARG A 106 16.62 13.10 0.39
CA ARG A 106 15.62 13.15 1.47
C ARG A 106 14.84 14.47 1.53
N LYS A 107 14.54 15.04 0.38
CA LYS A 107 13.74 16.29 0.29
C LYS A 107 12.26 16.10 0.63
N GLY A 108 11.83 14.85 0.87
CA GLY A 108 10.48 14.57 1.34
C GLY A 108 9.47 14.32 0.22
N GLU A 109 9.93 14.13 -1.02
CA GLU A 109 8.99 13.81 -2.11
C GLU A 109 8.39 12.43 -1.94
N VAL A 110 7.05 12.35 -1.94
CA VAL A 110 6.29 11.13 -1.78
C VAL A 110 5.41 10.94 -3.02
N LEU A 111 5.38 9.72 -3.53
CA LEU A 111 4.46 9.33 -4.60
C LEU A 111 3.14 8.89 -3.97
N PHE A 112 2.07 9.57 -4.35
CA PHE A 112 0.70 9.26 -3.94
C PHE A 112 0.00 8.52 -5.07
N THR A 113 -0.59 7.37 -4.73
CA THR A 113 -1.52 6.63 -5.58
C THR A 113 -2.84 6.47 -4.82
N GLY A 114 -3.84 5.90 -5.46
CA GLY A 114 -5.13 5.66 -4.84
C GLY A 114 -5.51 4.20 -4.89
N TYR A 115 -6.34 3.79 -3.94
CA TYR A 115 -6.97 2.48 -3.96
C TYR A 115 -8.44 2.63 -3.56
N PHE A 116 -9.25 1.63 -3.90
CA PHE A 116 -10.69 1.70 -3.72
C PHE A 116 -11.25 0.32 -3.41
N GLU A 117 -12.50 0.27 -3.00
CA GLU A 117 -13.21 -0.97 -2.75
C GLU A 117 -14.01 -1.36 -3.99
N PRO A 118 -13.63 -2.43 -4.71
CA PRO A 118 -14.41 -2.93 -5.83
C PRO A 118 -15.79 -3.42 -5.39
N VAL A 119 -16.79 -3.17 -6.25
CA VAL A 119 -18.14 -3.73 -6.08
C VAL A 119 -18.40 -4.64 -7.28
N MET A 120 -18.71 -5.91 -7.02
CA MET A 120 -18.84 -6.93 -8.05
C MET A 120 -20.17 -7.71 -7.91
N GLN A 121 -20.73 -8.16 -9.02
CA GLN A 121 -21.87 -9.07 -9.01
C GLN A 121 -21.36 -10.50 -8.75
N GLY A 122 -22.06 -11.24 -7.88
CA GLY A 122 -21.67 -12.59 -7.51
C GLY A 122 -22.82 -13.51 -7.13
N SER A 123 -22.47 -14.76 -6.87
CA SER A 123 -23.40 -15.81 -6.47
C SER A 123 -22.75 -16.70 -5.40
N LEU A 124 -23.57 -17.28 -4.52
CA LEU A 124 -23.09 -18.27 -3.53
C LEU A 124 -22.92 -19.66 -4.17
N ALA A 125 -23.41 -19.85 -5.39
CA ALA A 125 -23.28 -21.11 -6.11
C ALA A 125 -22.59 -20.88 -7.46
N ARG A 126 -21.79 -21.86 -7.88
CA ARG A 126 -21.18 -21.83 -9.21
C ARG A 126 -22.27 -22.02 -10.26
N THR A 127 -22.28 -21.16 -11.27
CA THR A 127 -23.17 -21.24 -12.43
C THR A 127 -22.36 -21.08 -13.71
N ASP A 128 -23.02 -21.13 -14.86
CA ASP A 128 -22.36 -20.84 -16.15
C ASP A 128 -21.92 -19.37 -16.25
N GLU A 129 -22.61 -18.46 -15.57
CA GLU A 129 -22.27 -17.04 -15.51
C GLU A 129 -21.24 -16.74 -14.43
N TYR A 130 -21.50 -17.23 -13.20
CA TYR A 130 -20.65 -16.99 -12.03
C TYR A 130 -19.71 -18.18 -11.84
N ARG A 131 -18.54 -18.14 -12.46
CA ARG A 131 -17.63 -19.29 -12.52
C ARG A 131 -16.25 -19.06 -11.89
N TYR A 132 -15.91 -17.81 -11.56
CA TYR A 132 -14.60 -17.48 -10.99
C TYR A 132 -14.70 -17.39 -9.47
N PRO A 133 -14.06 -18.29 -8.72
CA PRO A 133 -14.24 -18.38 -7.28
C PRO A 133 -13.43 -17.33 -6.51
N ILE A 134 -14.04 -16.82 -5.45
CA ILE A 134 -13.33 -16.07 -4.40
C ILE A 134 -13.04 -17.09 -3.30
N TYR A 135 -11.77 -17.39 -3.06
CA TYR A 135 -11.38 -18.43 -2.10
C TYR A 135 -11.12 -17.86 -0.70
N GLY A 136 -11.62 -18.54 0.32
CA GLY A 136 -11.21 -18.40 1.71
C GLY A 136 -9.87 -19.09 1.97
N ARG A 137 -9.35 -18.92 3.18
CA ARG A 137 -8.08 -19.51 3.57
C ARG A 137 -8.19 -21.05 3.60
N PRO A 138 -7.36 -21.77 2.84
CA PRO A 138 -7.37 -23.24 2.89
C PRO A 138 -6.79 -23.79 4.20
N ASP A 139 -7.26 -24.97 4.60
CA ASP A 139 -6.87 -25.61 5.87
C ASP A 139 -5.39 -26.00 5.92
N ASP A 140 -4.79 -26.28 4.75
CA ASP A 140 -3.37 -26.63 4.68
C ASP A 140 -2.43 -25.42 4.67
N TRP A 141 -2.99 -24.18 4.66
CA TRP A 141 -2.19 -22.96 4.71
C TRP A 141 -1.51 -22.81 6.07
N THR A 142 -0.23 -22.45 6.04
CA THR A 142 0.57 -22.32 7.27
C THR A 142 1.55 -21.15 7.15
N ARG A 143 1.74 -20.44 8.27
CA ARG A 143 2.74 -19.40 8.41
C ARG A 143 3.66 -19.79 9.57
N ILE A 144 4.95 -19.85 9.29
CA ILE A 144 5.99 -20.22 10.26
C ILE A 144 6.76 -18.95 10.65
N ASP A 145 6.76 -18.63 11.94
CA ASP A 145 7.59 -17.57 12.49
C ASP A 145 9.00 -18.15 12.71
N LEU A 146 9.95 -17.68 11.91
CA LEU A 146 11.32 -18.17 11.97
C LEU A 146 12.03 -17.73 13.25
N GLY A 147 11.57 -16.66 13.89
CA GLY A 147 12.10 -16.21 15.18
C GLY A 147 11.90 -17.20 16.32
N LEU A 148 10.94 -18.14 16.19
CA LEU A 148 10.72 -19.21 17.15
C LEU A 148 11.81 -20.30 17.06
N PHE A 149 12.50 -20.37 15.94
CA PHE A 149 13.57 -21.37 15.68
C PHE A 149 14.96 -20.78 15.89
N ASP A 150 15.13 -19.49 15.55
CA ASP A 150 16.42 -18.80 15.66
C ASP A 150 16.14 -17.31 15.93
N SER A 151 16.63 -16.81 17.07
CA SER A 151 16.44 -15.41 17.48
C SER A 151 16.99 -14.40 16.46
N GLN A 152 17.98 -14.79 15.64
CA GLN A 152 18.51 -13.94 14.57
C GLN A 152 17.50 -13.71 13.43
N LEU A 153 16.47 -14.58 13.37
CA LEU A 153 15.42 -14.50 12.35
C LEU A 153 14.13 -13.84 12.91
N LYS A 154 14.21 -13.21 14.06
CA LYS A 154 13.07 -12.52 14.69
C LYS A 154 12.40 -11.55 13.71
N GLY A 155 11.08 -11.65 13.59
CA GLY A 155 10.29 -10.86 12.65
C GLY A 155 10.22 -11.41 11.23
N ARG A 156 10.99 -12.46 10.93
CA ARG A 156 10.93 -13.13 9.62
C ARG A 156 10.00 -14.33 9.68
N HIS A 157 9.27 -14.55 8.60
CA HIS A 157 8.33 -15.67 8.52
C HIS A 157 8.31 -16.25 7.10
N VAL A 158 7.86 -17.49 7.01
CA VAL A 158 7.67 -18.21 5.74
C VAL A 158 6.21 -18.64 5.67
N THR A 159 5.59 -18.45 4.50
CA THR A 159 4.24 -18.92 4.21
C THR A 159 4.31 -20.10 3.25
N GLY A 160 3.51 -21.13 3.52
CA GLY A 160 3.46 -22.32 2.68
C GLY A 160 2.24 -23.17 2.98
N ARG A 161 2.26 -24.40 2.48
CA ARG A 161 1.22 -25.40 2.79
C ARG A 161 1.84 -26.62 3.48
N HIS A 162 1.10 -27.13 4.42
CA HIS A 162 1.43 -28.31 5.19
C HIS A 162 1.12 -29.58 4.37
N THR A 163 2.08 -30.50 4.23
CA THR A 163 1.92 -31.72 3.46
C THR A 163 2.01 -33.00 4.31
N GLY A 164 1.65 -32.90 5.61
CA GLY A 164 1.75 -34.02 6.56
C GLY A 164 3.08 -34.09 7.28
N HIS A 165 4.21 -34.00 6.55
CA HIS A 165 5.56 -34.15 7.12
C HIS A 165 6.45 -32.92 6.93
N THR A 166 6.06 -31.99 6.09
CA THR A 166 6.87 -30.81 5.79
C THR A 166 5.99 -29.63 5.36
N VAL A 167 6.58 -28.46 5.28
CA VAL A 167 5.95 -27.27 4.71
C VAL A 167 6.66 -26.95 3.40
N VAL A 168 5.87 -26.80 2.34
CA VAL A 168 6.37 -26.44 1.00
C VAL A 168 5.73 -25.10 0.58
N PRO A 169 6.31 -24.37 -0.39
CA PRO A 169 5.70 -23.14 -0.86
C PRO A 169 4.24 -23.35 -1.27
N TYR A 170 3.38 -22.38 -0.98
CA TYR A 170 1.97 -22.48 -1.39
C TYR A 170 1.87 -22.41 -2.93
N TYR A 171 0.74 -22.87 -3.45
CA TYR A 171 0.44 -22.86 -4.89
C TYR A 171 0.55 -21.44 -5.46
N THR A 172 1.05 -21.32 -6.68
CA THR A 172 1.07 -20.08 -7.44
C THR A 172 -0.34 -19.77 -7.97
N ARG A 173 -0.56 -18.55 -8.47
CA ARG A 173 -1.80 -18.18 -9.13
C ARG A 173 -2.13 -19.17 -10.27
N GLU A 174 -1.17 -19.49 -11.13
CA GLU A 174 -1.36 -20.45 -12.23
C GLU A 174 -1.87 -21.81 -11.72
N GLU A 175 -1.28 -22.29 -10.63
CA GLU A 175 -1.68 -23.57 -10.04
C GLU A 175 -3.11 -23.52 -9.49
N ILE A 176 -3.50 -22.36 -8.93
CA ILE A 176 -4.84 -22.19 -8.35
C ILE A 176 -5.87 -21.98 -9.48
N ASP A 177 -5.69 -20.94 -10.30
CA ASP A 177 -6.70 -20.50 -11.26
C ASP A 177 -6.74 -21.33 -12.53
N THR A 178 -5.55 -21.68 -13.09
CA THR A 178 -5.47 -22.40 -14.37
C THR A 178 -5.48 -23.92 -14.17
N LYS A 179 -4.73 -24.43 -13.17
CA LYS A 179 -4.61 -25.88 -12.92
C LYS A 179 -5.61 -26.41 -11.89
N GLY A 180 -6.44 -25.54 -11.31
CA GLY A 180 -7.56 -25.90 -10.43
C GLY A 180 -7.18 -26.60 -9.13
N LYS A 181 -6.00 -26.28 -8.53
CA LYS A 181 -5.51 -27.00 -7.33
C LYS A 181 -6.41 -26.85 -6.10
N LEU A 182 -7.31 -25.86 -6.09
CA LEU A 182 -8.26 -25.67 -4.98
C LEU A 182 -9.70 -26.03 -5.36
N GLU A 183 -9.98 -26.38 -6.62
CA GLU A 183 -11.33 -26.73 -7.06
C GLU A 183 -11.91 -27.89 -6.23
N LYS A 184 -13.19 -27.76 -5.88
CA LYS A 184 -13.98 -28.79 -5.15
C LYS A 184 -13.39 -29.15 -3.78
N ARG A 185 -12.60 -28.23 -3.19
CA ARG A 185 -12.07 -28.43 -1.83
C ARG A 185 -12.89 -27.69 -0.76
N GLY A 186 -13.91 -26.94 -1.16
CA GLY A 186 -14.85 -26.31 -0.23
C GLY A 186 -14.35 -24.99 0.35
N TYR A 187 -13.39 -24.35 -0.31
CA TYR A 187 -12.86 -23.06 0.16
C TYR A 187 -13.52 -21.87 -0.54
N GLU A 188 -14.46 -22.10 -1.44
CA GLU A 188 -15.13 -21.07 -2.21
C GLU A 188 -16.13 -20.29 -1.33
N LEU A 189 -15.92 -18.98 -1.17
CA LEU A 189 -16.81 -18.08 -0.41
C LEU A 189 -17.96 -17.58 -1.29
N ALA A 190 -17.65 -17.32 -2.56
CA ALA A 190 -18.59 -16.85 -3.58
C ALA A 190 -17.97 -17.04 -4.96
N TRP A 191 -18.78 -16.87 -6.00
CA TRP A 191 -18.32 -16.89 -7.41
C TRP A 191 -18.69 -15.57 -8.05
N VAL A 192 -17.83 -15.06 -8.93
CA VAL A 192 -18.06 -13.83 -9.69
C VAL A 192 -17.99 -14.14 -11.19
N LYS A 193 -18.53 -13.24 -12.02
CA LYS A 193 -18.53 -13.41 -13.48
C LYS A 193 -17.39 -12.69 -14.18
N ASP A 194 -16.76 -11.70 -13.52
CA ASP A 194 -15.71 -10.86 -14.10
C ASP A 194 -14.32 -11.28 -13.58
N PRO A 195 -13.53 -12.02 -14.39
CA PRO A 195 -12.17 -12.43 -13.96
C PRO A 195 -11.21 -11.25 -13.83
N ILE A 196 -11.43 -10.17 -14.60
CA ILE A 196 -10.58 -8.98 -14.53
C ILE A 196 -10.87 -8.24 -13.20
N GLY A 197 -12.16 -8.10 -12.86
CA GLY A 197 -12.57 -7.54 -11.59
C GLY A 197 -12.02 -8.35 -10.41
N LEU A 198 -12.08 -9.68 -10.50
CA LEU A 198 -11.53 -10.57 -9.46
C LEU A 198 -10.01 -10.36 -9.29
N PHE A 199 -9.29 -10.25 -10.40
CA PHE A 199 -7.85 -9.98 -10.34
C PHE A 199 -7.57 -8.66 -9.62
N PHE A 200 -8.36 -7.60 -9.92
CA PHE A 200 -8.20 -6.32 -9.22
C PHE A 200 -8.63 -6.40 -7.76
N LEU A 201 -9.64 -7.22 -7.42
CA LEU A 201 -10.01 -7.48 -6.03
C LEU A 201 -8.82 -8.04 -5.23
N HIS A 202 -8.03 -8.95 -5.84
CA HIS A 202 -6.80 -9.47 -5.21
C HIS A 202 -5.74 -8.37 -5.00
N ILE A 203 -5.74 -7.32 -5.83
CA ILE A 203 -4.81 -6.20 -5.68
C ILE A 203 -5.30 -5.25 -4.58
N GLN A 204 -6.62 -4.98 -4.55
CA GLN A 204 -7.22 -4.07 -3.57
C GLN A 204 -7.31 -4.67 -2.16
N GLY A 205 -7.50 -5.98 -2.05
CA GLY A 205 -7.51 -6.69 -0.77
C GLY A 205 -8.86 -6.71 -0.05
N SER A 206 -9.85 -5.94 -0.51
CA SER A 206 -11.22 -5.96 0.02
C SER A 206 -12.21 -5.59 -1.08
N GLY A 207 -13.48 -5.96 -0.91
CA GLY A 207 -14.53 -5.63 -1.88
C GLY A 207 -15.92 -6.03 -1.40
N GLU A 208 -16.93 -5.54 -2.10
CA GLU A 208 -18.33 -5.93 -1.90
C GLU A 208 -18.80 -6.82 -3.04
N ILE A 209 -19.43 -7.94 -2.70
CA ILE A 209 -20.01 -8.87 -3.66
C ILE A 209 -21.53 -8.76 -3.51
N VAL A 210 -22.17 -8.21 -4.51
CA VAL A 210 -23.64 -8.04 -4.55
C VAL A 210 -24.24 -9.31 -5.13
N LEU A 211 -25.03 -10.00 -4.31
CA LEU A 211 -25.68 -11.26 -4.69
C LEU A 211 -26.97 -11.01 -5.47
N GLU A 212 -27.44 -12.04 -6.14
CA GLU A 212 -28.65 -11.96 -6.98
C GLU A 212 -29.91 -11.55 -6.20
N ASP A 213 -29.96 -11.86 -4.91
CA ASP A 213 -31.06 -11.47 -4.01
C ASP A 213 -30.94 -10.04 -3.46
N GLY A 214 -29.90 -9.33 -3.83
CA GLY A 214 -29.62 -7.97 -3.37
C GLY A 214 -28.78 -7.87 -2.09
N ASN A 215 -28.51 -9.00 -1.41
CA ASN A 215 -27.64 -9.01 -0.26
C ASN A 215 -26.18 -8.73 -0.70
N CYS A 216 -25.37 -8.21 0.23
CA CYS A 216 -23.97 -7.92 -0.03
C CYS A 216 -23.08 -8.69 0.93
N LEU A 217 -22.08 -9.38 0.36
CA LEU A 217 -20.99 -9.94 1.15
C LEU A 217 -19.81 -8.98 1.09
N LYS A 218 -19.24 -8.65 2.24
CA LYS A 218 -18.00 -7.89 2.29
C LYS A 218 -16.85 -8.87 2.45
N VAL A 219 -15.97 -8.91 1.47
CA VAL A 219 -14.78 -9.78 1.51
C VAL A 219 -13.57 -8.94 1.85
N HIS A 220 -12.72 -9.50 2.70
CA HIS A 220 -11.53 -8.83 3.23
C HIS A 220 -10.33 -9.77 3.18
N TYR A 221 -9.14 -9.22 2.99
CA TYR A 221 -7.88 -9.95 3.00
C TYR A 221 -7.73 -10.75 4.31
N ASN A 222 -7.61 -12.06 4.18
CA ASN A 222 -7.27 -12.94 5.32
C ASN A 222 -5.78 -13.28 5.30
N CYS A 223 -5.29 -13.80 4.17
CA CYS A 223 -3.88 -14.17 4.03
C CYS A 223 -3.50 -14.26 2.56
N SER A 224 -2.22 -14.44 2.27
CA SER A 224 -1.72 -14.64 0.91
C SER A 224 -1.01 -15.99 0.79
N ASN A 225 -0.77 -16.42 -0.44
CA ASN A 225 0.01 -17.62 -0.71
C ASN A 225 1.53 -17.46 -0.43
N GLY A 226 1.96 -16.27 -0.01
CA GLY A 226 3.37 -16.02 0.31
C GLY A 226 4.27 -15.77 -0.89
N ARG A 227 3.71 -15.76 -2.12
CA ARG A 227 4.47 -15.42 -3.33
C ARG A 227 4.59 -13.92 -3.47
N SER A 228 5.71 -13.47 -4.02
CA SER A 228 5.96 -12.04 -4.25
C SER A 228 5.03 -11.49 -5.33
N TYR A 229 4.53 -10.29 -5.11
CA TYR A 229 3.74 -9.56 -6.10
C TYR A 229 4.63 -9.17 -7.29
N ARG A 230 4.13 -9.40 -8.50
CA ARG A 230 4.75 -8.94 -9.75
C ARG A 230 3.73 -8.09 -10.51
N SER A 231 4.18 -6.90 -10.93
CA SER A 231 3.29 -5.92 -11.58
C SER A 231 2.89 -6.38 -12.99
N VAL A 232 1.59 -6.59 -13.20
CA VAL A 232 1.07 -6.86 -14.54
C VAL A 232 1.16 -5.63 -15.45
N GLY A 233 1.06 -4.42 -14.86
CA GLY A 233 1.30 -3.19 -15.61
C GLY A 233 2.74 -3.11 -16.12
N GLY A 234 3.71 -3.53 -15.29
CA GLY A 234 5.10 -3.62 -15.70
C GLY A 234 5.28 -4.60 -16.87
N LEU A 235 4.67 -5.80 -16.75
CA LEU A 235 4.70 -6.79 -17.84
C LEU A 235 4.19 -6.20 -19.16
N LEU A 236 3.02 -5.54 -19.11
CA LEU A 236 2.40 -4.99 -20.33
C LEU A 236 3.25 -3.87 -20.97
N ILE A 237 4.00 -3.11 -20.15
CA ILE A 237 4.98 -2.14 -20.66
C ILE A 237 6.17 -2.87 -21.31
N ASP A 238 6.74 -3.84 -20.61
CA ASP A 238 7.94 -4.57 -21.07
C ASP A 238 7.66 -5.33 -22.37
N GLU A 239 6.40 -5.77 -22.56
CA GLU A 239 5.95 -6.44 -23.79
C GLU A 239 5.46 -5.45 -24.87
N ASN A 240 5.56 -4.15 -24.63
CA ASN A 240 5.12 -3.08 -25.55
C ASN A 240 3.62 -3.17 -25.89
N ARG A 241 2.79 -3.62 -24.92
CA ARG A 241 1.32 -3.70 -25.08
C ARG A 241 0.65 -2.38 -24.68
N ILE A 242 1.22 -1.67 -23.70
CA ILE A 242 0.73 -0.37 -23.21
C ILE A 242 1.93 0.55 -23.03
N CYS A 243 1.80 1.79 -23.50
CA CYS A 243 2.84 2.81 -23.32
C CYS A 243 2.86 3.29 -21.86
N VAL A 244 4.04 3.63 -21.36
CA VAL A 244 4.26 4.12 -19.97
C VAL A 244 3.36 5.31 -19.66
N GLU A 245 3.19 6.20 -20.64
CA GLU A 245 2.41 7.45 -20.51
C GLU A 245 0.92 7.20 -20.35
N GLU A 246 0.42 6.08 -20.86
CA GLU A 246 -1.00 5.70 -20.80
C GLU A 246 -1.31 4.80 -19.60
N MET A 247 -0.26 4.38 -18.86
CA MET A 247 -0.41 3.36 -17.84
C MET A 247 -1.33 3.81 -16.70
N SER A 248 -2.48 3.16 -16.61
CA SER A 248 -3.49 3.34 -15.55
C SER A 248 -4.22 2.02 -15.34
N MET A 249 -4.94 1.89 -14.23
CA MET A 249 -5.75 0.69 -13.95
C MET A 249 -6.83 0.53 -15.02
N GLN A 250 -7.47 1.62 -15.44
CA GLN A 250 -8.49 1.62 -16.49
C GLN A 250 -7.90 1.17 -17.83
N ARG A 251 -6.68 1.60 -18.15
CA ARG A 251 -6.02 1.21 -19.40
C ARG A 251 -5.69 -0.30 -19.40
N ILE A 252 -5.20 -0.83 -18.26
CA ILE A 252 -4.97 -2.27 -18.10
C ILE A 252 -6.29 -3.02 -18.28
N ARG A 253 -7.37 -2.59 -17.60
CA ARG A 253 -8.69 -3.22 -17.71
C ARG A 253 -9.18 -3.22 -19.16
N SER A 254 -9.11 -2.07 -19.82
CA SER A 254 -9.55 -1.94 -21.23
C SER A 254 -8.76 -2.86 -22.17
N TYR A 255 -7.43 -2.93 -21.98
CA TYR A 255 -6.56 -3.83 -22.74
C TYR A 255 -7.01 -5.29 -22.57
N LEU A 256 -7.18 -5.71 -21.30
CA LEU A 256 -7.54 -7.10 -20.98
C LEU A 256 -8.94 -7.46 -21.52
N MET A 257 -9.90 -6.54 -21.45
CA MET A 257 -11.24 -6.75 -22.02
C MET A 257 -11.19 -6.96 -23.53
N SER A 258 -10.26 -6.29 -24.21
CA SER A 258 -10.09 -6.44 -25.67
C SER A 258 -9.23 -7.64 -26.05
N ASN A 259 -8.54 -8.26 -25.09
CA ASN A 259 -7.58 -9.35 -25.32
C ASN A 259 -7.80 -10.51 -24.33
N MET A 260 -9.04 -10.99 -24.23
CA MET A 260 -9.44 -12.02 -23.25
C MET A 260 -8.60 -13.31 -23.34
N ALA A 261 -8.05 -13.64 -24.52
CA ALA A 261 -7.20 -14.81 -24.70
C ALA A 261 -5.83 -14.67 -23.97
N GLU A 262 -5.44 -13.47 -23.59
CA GLU A 262 -4.17 -13.22 -22.91
C GLU A 262 -4.30 -13.20 -21.38
N LEU A 263 -5.52 -13.36 -20.82
CA LEU A 263 -5.75 -13.25 -19.38
C LEU A 263 -4.84 -14.18 -18.57
N ASP A 264 -4.77 -15.46 -18.95
CA ASP A 264 -3.92 -16.42 -18.22
C ASP A 264 -2.45 -16.01 -18.23
N HIS A 265 -1.94 -15.58 -19.39
CA HIS A 265 -0.55 -15.12 -19.51
C HIS A 265 -0.29 -13.93 -18.59
N VAL A 266 -1.15 -12.92 -18.63
CA VAL A 266 -0.96 -11.67 -17.87
C VAL A 266 -1.16 -11.92 -16.37
N PHE A 267 -2.22 -12.62 -15.99
CA PHE A 267 -2.52 -12.85 -14.57
C PHE A 267 -1.49 -13.77 -13.91
N ASN A 268 -1.08 -14.84 -14.59
CA ASN A 268 -0.13 -15.81 -14.04
C ASN A 268 1.29 -15.24 -13.87
N HIS A 269 1.61 -14.13 -14.55
CA HIS A 269 2.85 -13.38 -14.28
C HIS A 269 2.92 -12.97 -12.80
N ASN A 270 1.79 -12.59 -12.23
CA ASN A 270 1.70 -12.27 -10.78
C ASN A 270 1.38 -13.55 -10.00
N GLU A 271 2.41 -14.24 -9.52
CA GLU A 271 2.24 -15.49 -8.76
C GLU A 271 1.50 -15.28 -7.42
N SER A 272 1.43 -14.05 -6.92
CA SER A 272 0.78 -13.74 -5.63
C SER A 272 -0.72 -13.98 -5.72
N TYR A 273 -1.28 -14.63 -4.68
CA TYR A 273 -2.70 -14.93 -4.56
C TYR A 273 -3.19 -14.55 -3.17
N ILE A 274 -4.38 -13.95 -3.11
CA ILE A 274 -5.00 -13.53 -1.85
C ILE A 274 -6.15 -14.47 -1.52
N PHE A 275 -6.23 -14.87 -0.25
CA PHE A 275 -7.37 -15.58 0.32
C PHE A 275 -8.16 -14.60 1.18
N PHE A 276 -9.47 -14.71 1.14
CA PHE A 276 -10.38 -13.74 1.74
C PHE A 276 -11.10 -14.32 2.96
N GLU A 277 -11.74 -13.46 3.71
CA GLU A 277 -12.75 -13.82 4.72
C GLU A 277 -13.94 -12.88 4.56
N ILE A 278 -15.10 -13.34 5.04
CA ILE A 278 -16.31 -12.51 5.06
C ILE A 278 -16.30 -11.72 6.36
N VAL A 279 -16.58 -10.42 6.28
CA VAL A 279 -16.61 -9.51 7.43
C VAL A 279 -17.95 -8.77 7.47
N ASP A 280 -18.38 -8.40 8.67
CA ASP A 280 -19.65 -7.67 8.85
C ASP A 280 -19.51 -6.19 8.52
N GLU A 281 -18.34 -5.59 8.82
CA GLU A 281 -18.02 -4.19 8.54
C GLU A 281 -16.82 -4.10 7.61
N GLY A 282 -16.75 -3.04 6.83
CA GLY A 282 -15.59 -2.85 5.96
C GLY A 282 -15.79 -1.73 4.96
N PRO A 283 -14.80 -1.47 4.12
CA PRO A 283 -13.53 -2.21 4.10
C PRO A 283 -12.68 -1.95 5.33
N LEU A 284 -11.99 -2.98 5.81
CA LEU A 284 -11.11 -2.87 6.97
C LEU A 284 -9.67 -2.58 6.51
N GLY A 285 -8.98 -1.72 7.24
CA GLY A 285 -7.55 -1.52 7.07
C GLY A 285 -6.74 -2.55 7.88
N CYS A 286 -5.43 -2.49 7.74
CA CYS A 286 -4.52 -3.42 8.45
C CYS A 286 -4.58 -3.29 9.98
N LEU A 287 -5.24 -2.26 10.49
CA LEU A 287 -5.48 -2.06 11.93
C LEU A 287 -6.76 -2.79 12.40
N GLY A 288 -7.51 -3.42 11.50
CA GLY A 288 -8.79 -4.04 11.80
C GLY A 288 -9.86 -3.02 12.15
N VAL A 289 -9.84 -1.85 11.52
CA VAL A 289 -10.86 -0.80 11.67
C VAL A 289 -11.35 -0.36 10.31
N PRO A 290 -12.63 0.04 10.18
CA PRO A 290 -13.16 0.53 8.92
C PRO A 290 -12.39 1.74 8.37
N LEU A 291 -12.13 1.71 7.07
CA LEU A 291 -11.47 2.81 6.36
C LEU A 291 -12.46 3.92 6.04
N THR A 292 -11.99 5.16 6.09
CA THR A 292 -12.78 6.35 5.79
C THR A 292 -12.32 6.94 4.45
N PRO A 293 -13.22 7.02 3.45
CA PRO A 293 -12.86 7.57 2.12
C PRO A 293 -12.22 8.95 2.21
N GLY A 294 -11.09 9.12 1.53
CA GLY A 294 -10.34 10.38 1.51
C GLY A 294 -9.58 10.69 2.80
N ARG A 295 -9.71 9.85 3.84
CA ARG A 295 -9.12 10.08 5.17
C ARG A 295 -8.16 8.97 5.61
N SER A 296 -8.31 7.75 5.09
CA SER A 296 -7.42 6.64 5.44
C SER A 296 -6.31 6.52 4.40
N ILE A 297 -5.08 6.31 4.87
CA ILE A 297 -3.93 6.07 3.99
C ILE A 297 -3.27 4.74 4.33
N ALA A 298 -2.69 4.13 3.31
CA ALA A 298 -1.82 2.97 3.43
C ALA A 298 -0.36 3.43 3.30
N THR A 299 0.49 2.98 4.22
CA THR A 299 1.92 3.28 4.24
C THR A 299 2.74 2.02 4.55
N ASP A 300 4.06 2.15 4.57
CA ASP A 300 4.94 1.07 5.03
C ASP A 300 4.90 0.99 6.55
N THR A 301 4.21 -0.02 7.07
CA THR A 301 4.03 -0.23 8.52
C THR A 301 5.33 -0.57 9.27
N GLY A 302 6.40 -0.84 8.57
CA GLY A 302 7.73 -1.02 9.17
C GLY A 302 8.48 0.31 9.37
N LEU A 303 7.91 1.43 8.89
CA LEU A 303 8.58 2.74 8.94
C LEU A 303 7.73 3.82 9.64
N PHE A 304 6.41 3.71 9.58
CA PHE A 304 5.53 4.79 10.01
C PHE A 304 4.58 4.36 11.13
N PRO A 305 4.30 5.27 12.08
CA PRO A 305 3.44 4.94 13.23
C PRO A 305 2.01 4.64 12.81
N LYS A 306 1.50 3.50 13.25
CA LYS A 306 0.15 3.02 12.95
C LYS A 306 -0.91 3.82 13.71
N GLY A 307 -2.00 4.17 13.03
CA GLY A 307 -3.11 4.93 13.61
C GLY A 307 -2.83 6.43 13.75
N ALA A 308 -1.62 6.87 13.46
CA ALA A 308 -1.22 8.27 13.68
C ALA A 308 -1.94 9.23 12.74
N LEU A 309 -2.15 10.44 13.25
CA LEU A 309 -2.64 11.58 12.48
C LEU A 309 -1.54 12.04 11.53
N ALA A 310 -1.91 12.30 10.29
CA ALA A 310 -1.01 12.80 9.26
C ALA A 310 -1.69 13.90 8.46
N PHE A 311 -0.89 14.64 7.69
CA PHE A 311 -1.36 15.66 6.75
C PHE A 311 -0.69 15.40 5.41
N ILE A 312 -1.45 15.42 4.34
CA ILE A 312 -0.92 15.25 2.99
C ILE A 312 -1.12 16.53 2.19
N GLN A 313 -0.14 16.79 1.30
CA GLN A 313 -0.24 17.81 0.26
C GLN A 313 0.11 17.13 -1.05
N THR A 314 -0.88 17.01 -1.94
CA THR A 314 -0.72 16.38 -3.25
C THR A 314 -1.76 16.96 -4.21
N ARG A 315 -2.09 16.26 -5.28
CA ARG A 315 -3.13 16.69 -6.23
C ARG A 315 -4.13 15.55 -6.46
N LYS A 316 -5.38 15.91 -6.76
CA LYS A 316 -6.44 14.94 -7.04
C LYS A 316 -7.10 15.28 -8.38
N PRO A 317 -7.65 14.27 -9.09
CA PRO A 317 -8.33 14.53 -10.35
C PRO A 317 -9.73 15.12 -10.12
N VAL A 318 -10.14 16.02 -10.97
CA VAL A 318 -11.55 16.41 -11.16
C VAL A 318 -12.04 15.60 -12.35
N ILE A 319 -12.98 14.69 -12.09
CA ILE A 319 -13.47 13.74 -13.08
C ILE A 319 -14.76 14.30 -13.71
N ALA A 320 -14.77 14.39 -15.03
CA ALA A 320 -15.95 14.82 -15.81
C ALA A 320 -17.01 13.70 -15.84
N PRO A 321 -18.27 14.03 -16.19
CA PRO A 321 -19.35 13.01 -16.25
C PRO A 321 -19.06 11.84 -17.21
N ASP A 322 -18.22 12.05 -18.22
CA ASP A 322 -17.83 11.00 -19.17
C ASP A 322 -16.66 10.12 -18.66
N GLY A 323 -16.18 10.37 -17.43
CA GLY A 323 -15.09 9.61 -16.82
C GLY A 323 -13.69 10.15 -17.15
N SER A 324 -13.56 11.17 -18.00
CA SER A 324 -12.27 11.78 -18.33
C SER A 324 -11.80 12.71 -17.20
N ILE A 325 -10.48 12.90 -17.12
CA ILE A 325 -9.92 13.86 -16.16
C ILE A 325 -9.98 15.26 -16.79
N ARG A 326 -10.75 16.14 -16.17
CA ARG A 326 -10.89 17.53 -16.58
C ARG A 326 -9.67 18.35 -16.17
N GLU A 327 -9.23 18.19 -14.94
CA GLU A 327 -8.10 18.93 -14.38
C GLU A 327 -7.58 18.26 -13.11
N TRP A 328 -6.44 18.71 -12.62
CA TRP A 328 -5.88 18.30 -11.35
C TRP A 328 -5.88 19.50 -10.40
N ILE A 329 -6.45 19.32 -9.21
CA ILE A 329 -6.52 20.37 -8.18
C ILE A 329 -5.79 19.92 -6.92
N ASP A 330 -5.46 20.87 -6.05
CA ASP A 330 -4.77 20.57 -4.79
C ASP A 330 -5.62 19.64 -3.91
N CYS A 331 -4.94 18.74 -3.25
CA CYS A 331 -5.50 17.77 -2.31
C CYS A 331 -4.71 17.87 -1.02
N ASN A 332 -5.13 18.77 -0.15
CA ASN A 332 -4.47 19.07 1.13
C ASN A 332 -5.43 18.66 2.24
N ARG A 333 -5.06 17.68 3.08
CA ARG A 333 -6.00 17.21 4.09
C ARG A 333 -5.35 16.42 5.21
N PHE A 334 -6.03 16.39 6.33
CA PHE A 334 -5.72 15.47 7.43
C PHE A 334 -6.16 14.07 7.07
N VAL A 335 -5.27 13.10 7.32
CA VAL A 335 -5.49 11.68 7.05
C VAL A 335 -4.97 10.85 8.24
N PHE A 336 -5.34 9.56 8.23
CA PHE A 336 -4.97 8.65 9.32
C PHE A 336 -4.27 7.43 8.72
N ASN A 337 -3.15 7.05 9.32
CA ASN A 337 -2.33 5.92 8.86
C ASN A 337 -2.97 4.60 9.34
N GLN A 338 -3.96 4.10 8.61
CA GLN A 338 -4.83 3.00 9.03
C GLN A 338 -4.63 1.72 8.21
N ASP A 339 -3.79 1.77 7.16
CA ASP A 339 -3.68 0.63 6.26
C ASP A 339 -2.24 0.43 5.75
N THR A 340 -2.06 -0.64 4.98
CA THR A 340 -0.80 -0.99 4.34
C THR A 340 -1.07 -1.73 3.03
N GLY A 341 -0.05 -1.87 2.20
CA GLY A 341 -0.15 -2.66 0.99
C GLY A 341 1.18 -3.31 0.64
N ALA A 342 1.12 -4.45 -0.04
CA ALA A 342 2.32 -5.21 -0.43
C ALA A 342 3.28 -4.36 -1.28
N ALA A 343 2.73 -3.48 -2.13
CA ALA A 343 3.50 -2.60 -3.01
C ALA A 343 3.85 -1.24 -2.35
N ILE A 344 3.34 -0.98 -1.13
CA ILE A 344 3.53 0.31 -0.44
C ILE A 344 4.74 0.16 0.48
N LYS A 345 5.92 0.40 -0.09
CA LYS A 345 7.21 0.20 0.61
C LYS A 345 8.07 1.46 0.56
N GLY A 346 8.77 1.68 1.66
CA GLY A 346 9.66 2.82 1.82
C GLY A 346 8.94 4.11 2.24
N PRO A 347 9.70 5.16 2.56
CA PRO A 347 9.11 6.41 3.06
C PRO A 347 8.49 7.27 1.97
N GLY A 348 8.73 6.96 0.70
CA GLY A 348 8.25 7.76 -0.45
C GLY A 348 7.01 7.20 -1.13
N ARG A 349 6.21 6.34 -0.46
CA ARG A 349 5.01 5.73 -1.05
C ARG A 349 3.82 5.83 -0.10
N VAL A 350 2.73 6.38 -0.60
CA VAL A 350 1.44 6.47 0.11
C VAL A 350 0.33 6.08 -0.85
N ASP A 351 -0.64 5.34 -0.34
CA ASP A 351 -1.85 5.01 -1.11
C ASP A 351 -3.06 5.59 -0.34
N LEU A 352 -3.87 6.41 -1.02
CA LEU A 352 -5.04 7.07 -0.43
C LEU A 352 -6.29 6.22 -0.69
N PHE A 353 -7.05 5.91 0.35
CA PHE A 353 -8.33 5.21 0.21
C PHE A 353 -9.38 6.16 -0.39
N CYS A 354 -9.87 5.83 -1.58
CA CYS A 354 -10.77 6.68 -2.36
C CYS A 354 -12.26 6.36 -2.12
N GLY A 355 -12.55 5.27 -1.38
CA GLY A 355 -13.94 4.83 -1.17
C GLY A 355 -14.34 3.71 -2.11
N LYS A 356 -15.58 3.67 -2.54
CA LYS A 356 -16.13 2.63 -3.43
C LYS A 356 -16.95 3.24 -4.57
N GLY A 357 -17.23 2.40 -5.57
CA GLY A 357 -18.04 2.79 -6.73
C GLY A 357 -17.22 3.41 -7.86
N SER A 358 -17.89 3.77 -8.93
CA SER A 358 -17.26 4.20 -10.19
C SER A 358 -16.38 5.44 -10.04
N TYR A 359 -16.78 6.41 -9.22
CA TYR A 359 -15.98 7.61 -9.00
C TYR A 359 -14.66 7.25 -8.28
N ALA A 360 -14.74 6.40 -7.25
CA ALA A 360 -13.55 5.97 -6.49
C ALA A 360 -12.60 5.14 -7.37
N ASP A 361 -13.14 4.28 -8.23
CA ASP A 361 -12.37 3.51 -9.23
C ASP A 361 -11.59 4.46 -10.16
N LEU A 362 -12.29 5.42 -10.74
CA LEU A 362 -11.66 6.39 -11.65
C LEU A 362 -10.62 7.24 -10.92
N PHE A 363 -10.95 7.74 -9.74
CA PHE A 363 -10.03 8.53 -8.91
C PHE A 363 -8.76 7.71 -8.61
N ALA A 364 -8.93 6.52 -8.03
CA ALA A 364 -7.82 5.65 -7.63
C ALA A 364 -6.97 5.22 -8.83
N GLY A 365 -7.64 4.85 -9.91
CA GLY A 365 -6.97 4.33 -11.10
C GLY A 365 -6.09 5.35 -11.83
N HIS A 366 -6.40 6.64 -11.68
CA HIS A 366 -5.62 7.72 -12.31
C HIS A 366 -4.66 8.39 -11.33
N MET A 367 -4.83 8.22 -10.02
CA MET A 367 -4.02 8.92 -9.02
C MET A 367 -2.57 8.43 -9.02
N LYS A 368 -1.66 9.27 -9.49
CA LYS A 368 -0.22 9.03 -9.54
C LYS A 368 0.47 10.40 -9.47
N GLN A 369 0.53 10.97 -8.26
CA GLN A 369 0.95 12.36 -8.07
C GLN A 369 2.04 12.46 -7.02
N ASN A 370 2.98 13.36 -7.22
CA ASN A 370 3.98 13.68 -6.21
C ASN A 370 3.37 14.63 -5.16
N GLY A 371 3.95 14.60 -3.97
CA GLY A 371 3.49 15.45 -2.89
C GLY A 371 4.35 15.28 -1.64
N THR A 372 3.82 15.71 -0.50
CA THR A 372 4.49 15.60 0.81
C THR A 372 3.56 14.95 1.84
N LEU A 373 4.17 14.20 2.74
CA LEU A 373 3.47 13.53 3.85
C LEU A 373 4.08 14.03 5.16
N TYR A 374 3.22 14.51 6.05
CA TYR A 374 3.60 14.96 7.39
C TYR A 374 2.86 14.13 8.42
N PHE A 375 3.55 13.74 9.50
CA PHE A 375 2.93 13.13 10.68
C PHE A 375 2.94 14.14 11.82
N LEU A 376 1.85 14.13 12.60
CA LEU A 376 1.66 15.08 13.71
C LEU A 376 1.51 14.32 15.02
N VAL A 377 2.19 14.79 16.06
CA VAL A 377 2.08 14.23 17.41
C VAL A 377 2.09 15.38 18.42
N LEU A 378 1.30 15.26 19.49
CA LEU A 378 1.23 16.28 20.54
C LEU A 378 2.60 16.48 21.22
N LYS A 379 2.93 17.70 21.60
CA LYS A 379 4.07 17.99 22.48
C LYS A 379 3.75 17.48 23.88
N GLU A 380 4.73 16.90 24.56
CA GLU A 380 4.53 16.32 25.90
C GLU A 380 4.01 17.33 26.94
N THR A 381 4.38 18.60 26.79
CA THR A 381 3.97 19.66 27.69
C THR A 381 2.53 20.16 27.52
N SER A 382 1.80 19.58 26.55
CA SER A 382 0.44 20.02 26.19
C SER A 382 -0.67 19.18 26.84
N ILE A 383 -0.31 18.25 27.73
CA ILE A 383 -1.29 17.38 28.38
C ILE A 383 -1.67 18.04 29.73
N PHE A 384 -2.89 18.56 29.81
CA PHE A 384 -3.49 19.11 31.04
C PHE A 384 -4.58 18.17 31.56
#